data_5c2a6d54c51a1241132f45ba8aee4cbf
#
_entry.id   5c2a6d54c51a1241132f45ba8aee4cbf
#
_cell.length_a   1.000
_cell.length_b   1.000
_cell.length_c   1.000
_cell.angle_alpha   90.00
_cell.angle_beta   90.00
_cell.angle_gamma   90.00
#
_symmetry.space_group_name_H-M   'P 1'
#
loop_
_entity.id
_entity.type
_entity.pdbx_description
1 polymer ?
#
loop_
_entity_poly.entity_id
_entity_poly.type
_entity_poly.pdbx_seq_one_letter_code
_entity_poly.pdbx_strand_id
1 'polypeptide(L)'
;MRFLLPILLLVSAGRSTQGQPAPAGLPNLTPGQAQALVGRALATEARSAQDKAHPMRYLLRKASPRLTTTKQMIETQDGAVARLVAVYDRPLNATEEQMEQQRLELLLSDPSRQERRRENEESDFGMVMKLLRMLPSAYLYLYAGPAQGATGRVEKFTFRPNPGFSPPDLESQALTAMTGEIWIDAAQERVTRLEGHLQQDTDYGWGVLGKLDKGGWIVIEQADVGGRQWRIARFKMQMNLRILFKTKNIDTTEEMTQYAPAPVGMGYRQAIEMLRAGPGGAAQGAR
;
A
#
# COMPACT_ATOMS: atom_id res chain seq x y z
N MET A 1 -44.30 17.28 53.08
CA MET A 1 -45.54 16.91 52.33
C MET A 1 -45.17 15.80 51.36
N ARG A 2 -45.69 14.62 51.61
CA ARG A 2 -45.47 13.37 50.84
C ARG A 2 -46.28 13.42 49.55
N PHE A 3 -45.72 12.99 48.41
CA PHE A 3 -46.47 12.33 47.37
C PHE A 3 -45.63 11.22 46.75
N LEU A 4 -46.17 10.02 46.83
CA LEU A 4 -45.68 8.73 46.32
C LEU A 4 -45.93 8.60 44.83
N LEU A 5 -44.94 8.05 44.14
CA LEU A 5 -45.01 7.52 42.76
C LEU A 5 -45.62 6.12 42.74
N PRO A 6 -46.20 5.70 41.65
CA PRO A 6 -46.19 4.26 41.29
C PRO A 6 -45.26 4.03 40.08
N ILE A 7 -44.37 3.07 40.28
CA ILE A 7 -43.49 2.47 39.25
C ILE A 7 -44.33 1.61 38.31
N LEU A 8 -44.32 1.96 37.04
CA LEU A 8 -44.89 1.12 35.98
C LEU A 8 -43.73 0.30 35.39
N LEU A 9 -43.71 -1.02 35.69
CA LEU A 9 -42.81 -1.98 35.08
C LEU A 9 -43.28 -2.29 33.66
N LEU A 10 -42.58 -1.71 32.65
CA LEU A 10 -42.70 -2.14 31.28
C LEU A 10 -41.66 -3.25 31.03
N VAL A 11 -42.17 -4.49 31.03
CA VAL A 11 -41.40 -5.63 30.52
C VAL A 11 -41.32 -5.53 29.02
N SER A 12 -40.22 -4.96 28.50
CA SER A 12 -39.89 -5.07 27.10
C SER A 12 -39.31 -6.44 26.83
N ALA A 13 -40.08 -7.30 26.16
CA ALA A 13 -39.61 -8.56 25.61
C ALA A 13 -38.51 -8.25 24.60
N GLY A 14 -37.26 -8.46 25.03
CA GLY A 14 -36.09 -8.40 24.14
C GLY A 14 -36.20 -9.50 23.09
N ARG A 15 -36.50 -9.11 21.84
CA ARG A 15 -36.26 -9.99 20.72
C ARG A 15 -34.76 -10.18 20.62
N SER A 16 -34.28 -11.36 21.00
CA SER A 16 -32.94 -11.84 20.66
C SER A 16 -32.81 -11.85 19.14
N THR A 17 -32.17 -10.86 18.57
CA THR A 17 -31.66 -10.96 17.21
C THR A 17 -30.65 -12.10 17.25
N GLN A 18 -31.02 -13.26 16.76
CA GLN A 18 -30.11 -14.34 16.46
C GLN A 18 -29.14 -13.75 15.44
N GLY A 19 -27.90 -13.48 15.90
CA GLY A 19 -26.82 -13.09 15.02
C GLY A 19 -26.69 -14.15 13.93
N GLN A 20 -26.74 -13.71 12.68
CA GLN A 20 -26.46 -14.55 11.53
C GLN A 20 -25.10 -15.22 11.79
N PRO A 21 -24.98 -16.57 11.70
CA PRO A 21 -23.70 -17.22 11.88
C PRO A 21 -22.71 -16.63 10.86
N ALA A 22 -21.54 -16.23 11.35
CA ALA A 22 -20.45 -15.79 10.47
C ALA A 22 -20.23 -16.88 9.42
N PRO A 23 -20.02 -16.53 8.14
CA PRO A 23 -19.82 -17.51 7.09
C PRO A 23 -18.70 -18.47 7.51
N ALA A 24 -18.95 -19.77 7.38
CA ALA A 24 -18.00 -20.81 7.74
C ALA A 24 -16.68 -20.54 7.01
N GLY A 25 -15.54 -20.61 7.74
CA GLY A 25 -14.22 -20.48 7.13
C GLY A 25 -14.02 -21.49 6.02
N LEU A 26 -13.06 -21.20 5.14
CA LEU A 26 -12.62 -22.23 4.20
C LEU A 26 -12.19 -23.46 5.02
N PRO A 27 -12.55 -24.68 4.62
CA PRO A 27 -12.04 -25.88 5.27
C PRO A 27 -10.51 -25.86 5.22
N ASN A 28 -9.87 -26.58 6.15
CA ASN A 28 -8.40 -26.64 6.18
C ASN A 28 -7.86 -26.91 4.78
N LEU A 29 -7.22 -25.89 4.19
CA LEU A 29 -6.65 -26.00 2.85
C LEU A 29 -5.41 -26.87 2.89
N THR A 30 -5.30 -27.79 1.95
CA THR A 30 -4.04 -28.49 1.72
C THR A 30 -2.95 -27.51 1.28
N PRO A 31 -1.66 -27.83 1.46
CA PRO A 31 -0.56 -26.96 0.99
C PRO A 31 -0.70 -26.57 -0.49
N GLY A 32 -1.10 -27.49 -1.35
CA GLY A 32 -1.33 -27.23 -2.77
C GLY A 32 -2.48 -26.25 -3.04
N GLN A 33 -3.58 -26.36 -2.27
CA GLN A 33 -4.71 -25.44 -2.37
C GLN A 33 -4.35 -24.05 -1.84
N ALA A 34 -3.59 -23.98 -0.74
CA ALA A 34 -3.06 -22.72 -0.20
C ALA A 34 -2.16 -22.03 -1.23
N GLN A 35 -1.20 -22.76 -1.81
CA GLN A 35 -0.32 -22.24 -2.85
C GLN A 35 -1.09 -21.72 -4.05
N ALA A 36 -2.12 -22.46 -4.51
CA ALA A 36 -2.93 -22.07 -5.65
C ALA A 36 -3.75 -20.81 -5.38
N LEU A 37 -4.38 -20.67 -4.19
CA LEU A 37 -5.17 -19.49 -3.85
C LEU A 37 -4.28 -18.24 -3.74
N VAL A 38 -3.16 -18.33 -3.02
CA VAL A 38 -2.20 -17.23 -2.93
C VAL A 38 -1.66 -16.85 -4.31
N GLY A 39 -1.34 -17.85 -5.16
CA GLY A 39 -0.88 -17.60 -6.52
C GLY A 39 -1.91 -16.82 -7.35
N ARG A 40 -3.20 -17.15 -7.27
CA ARG A 40 -4.27 -16.41 -7.96
C ARG A 40 -4.44 -15.00 -7.43
N ALA A 41 -4.40 -14.82 -6.10
CA ALA A 41 -4.47 -13.48 -5.50
C ALA A 41 -3.29 -12.60 -5.96
N LEU A 42 -2.06 -13.10 -5.91
CA LEU A 42 -0.87 -12.37 -6.39
C LEU A 42 -0.94 -12.07 -7.89
N ALA A 43 -1.48 -12.98 -8.70
CA ALA A 43 -1.71 -12.71 -10.13
C ALA A 43 -2.78 -11.62 -10.33
N THR A 44 -3.79 -11.56 -9.48
CA THR A 44 -4.79 -10.48 -9.49
C THR A 44 -4.16 -9.15 -9.11
N GLU A 45 -3.30 -9.12 -8.10
CA GLU A 45 -2.54 -7.90 -7.74
C GLU A 45 -1.65 -7.43 -8.90
N ALA A 46 -0.95 -8.35 -9.56
CA ALA A 46 -0.10 -8.01 -10.70
C ALA A 46 -0.89 -7.41 -11.88
N ARG A 47 -2.10 -7.89 -12.14
CA ARG A 47 -3.00 -7.30 -13.15
C ARG A 47 -3.52 -5.93 -12.71
N SER A 48 -3.98 -5.83 -11.47
CA SER A 48 -4.52 -4.59 -10.90
C SER A 48 -3.48 -3.46 -10.86
N ALA A 49 -2.24 -3.79 -10.54
CA ALA A 49 -1.15 -2.81 -10.52
C ALA A 49 -0.84 -2.20 -11.91
N GLN A 50 -1.19 -2.90 -12.99
CA GLN A 50 -1.02 -2.44 -14.37
C GLN A 50 -2.24 -1.71 -14.92
N ASP A 51 -3.32 -1.60 -14.14
CA ASP A 51 -4.55 -0.93 -14.57
C ASP A 51 -4.35 0.58 -14.63
N LYS A 52 -4.33 1.13 -15.85
CA LYS A 52 -4.27 2.56 -16.13
C LYS A 52 -5.65 3.17 -16.46
N ALA A 53 -6.69 2.35 -16.49
CA ALA A 53 -8.04 2.81 -16.81
C ALA A 53 -8.75 3.50 -15.64
N HIS A 54 -8.26 3.29 -14.41
CA HIS A 54 -8.86 3.83 -13.21
C HIS A 54 -7.85 4.67 -12.41
N PRO A 55 -7.37 5.81 -12.97
CA PRO A 55 -6.45 6.69 -12.27
C PRO A 55 -7.12 7.28 -11.03
N MET A 56 -6.34 7.49 -9.98
CA MET A 56 -6.81 8.00 -8.70
C MET A 56 -6.08 9.29 -8.31
N ARG A 57 -6.73 10.08 -7.48
CA ARG A 57 -6.15 11.14 -6.67
C ARG A 57 -6.29 10.77 -5.21
N TYR A 58 -5.30 11.09 -4.39
CA TYR A 58 -5.27 10.72 -2.98
C TYR A 58 -4.31 11.61 -2.18
N LEU A 59 -4.38 11.52 -0.86
CA LEU A 59 -3.38 12.08 0.04
C LEU A 59 -2.36 10.99 0.40
N LEU A 60 -1.09 11.28 0.22
CA LEU A 60 0.04 10.48 0.67
C LEU A 60 0.71 11.17 1.85
N ARG A 61 0.55 10.64 3.06
CA ARG A 61 1.34 11.00 4.22
C ARG A 61 2.54 10.05 4.32
N LYS A 62 3.74 10.61 4.25
CA LYS A 62 4.99 9.86 4.41
C LYS A 62 5.72 10.35 5.64
N ALA A 63 5.93 9.45 6.60
CA ALA A 63 6.66 9.72 7.84
C ALA A 63 7.97 8.92 7.87
N SER A 64 9.02 9.57 8.31
CA SER A 64 10.31 9.00 8.65
C SER A 64 10.84 9.67 9.93
N PRO A 65 11.88 9.15 10.59
CA PRO A 65 12.43 9.79 11.80
C PRO A 65 12.88 11.25 11.61
N ARG A 66 13.17 11.65 10.38
CA ARG A 66 13.70 13.00 10.08
C ARG A 66 12.66 13.94 9.50
N LEU A 67 11.64 13.43 8.86
CA LEU A 67 10.71 14.26 8.09
C LEU A 67 9.37 13.56 7.93
N THR A 68 8.30 14.30 8.19
CA THR A 68 6.95 13.91 7.81
C THR A 68 6.41 14.90 6.78
N THR A 69 5.87 14.38 5.70
CA THR A 69 5.25 15.19 4.63
C THR A 69 3.88 14.63 4.27
N THR A 70 2.94 15.51 3.92
CA THR A 70 1.69 15.11 3.26
C THR A 70 1.62 15.76 1.90
N LYS A 71 1.29 14.96 0.89
CA LYS A 71 1.18 15.38 -0.51
C LYS A 71 -0.18 15.01 -1.07
N GLN A 72 -0.77 15.92 -1.84
CA GLN A 72 -1.81 15.55 -2.78
C GLN A 72 -1.19 14.88 -3.99
N MET A 73 -1.69 13.71 -4.34
CA MET A 73 -1.22 12.92 -5.48
C MET A 73 -2.31 12.85 -6.54
N ILE A 74 -1.92 12.93 -7.80
CA ILE A 74 -2.80 12.65 -8.95
C ILE A 74 -2.04 11.71 -9.90
N GLU A 75 -2.62 10.55 -10.18
CA GLU A 75 -2.13 9.63 -11.21
C GLU A 75 -2.47 10.19 -12.60
N THR A 76 -1.50 10.20 -13.50
CA THR A 76 -1.67 10.66 -14.89
C THR A 76 -1.07 9.68 -15.87
N GLN A 77 -1.38 9.84 -17.17
CA GLN A 77 -0.75 9.03 -18.21
C GLN A 77 0.78 9.27 -18.33
N ASP A 78 1.27 10.41 -17.83
CA ASP A 78 2.67 10.83 -17.91
C ASP A 78 3.41 10.61 -16.56
N GLY A 79 2.90 9.70 -15.70
CA GLY A 79 3.37 9.48 -14.32
C GLY A 79 2.62 10.33 -13.29
N ALA A 80 2.76 9.98 -12.02
CA ALA A 80 2.04 10.69 -10.95
C ALA A 80 2.61 12.09 -10.71
N VAL A 81 1.73 13.04 -10.39
CA VAL A 81 2.09 14.40 -9.97
C VAL A 81 1.72 14.59 -8.50
N ALA A 82 2.58 15.28 -7.78
CA ALA A 82 2.41 15.54 -6.36
C ALA A 82 2.51 17.03 -6.02
N ARG A 83 1.65 17.51 -5.11
CA ARG A 83 1.77 18.80 -4.43
C ARG A 83 1.96 18.58 -2.94
N LEU A 84 2.99 19.17 -2.37
CA LEU A 84 3.18 19.21 -0.93
C LEU A 84 2.10 20.09 -0.28
N VAL A 85 1.45 19.59 0.77
CA VAL A 85 0.37 20.33 1.47
C VAL A 85 0.63 20.46 2.96
N ALA A 86 1.47 19.59 3.55
CA ALA A 86 1.85 19.68 4.94
C ALA A 86 3.27 19.14 5.17
N VAL A 87 3.96 19.71 6.18
CA VAL A 87 5.26 19.27 6.69
C VAL A 87 5.14 19.15 8.21
N TYR A 88 5.63 18.04 8.78
CA TYR A 88 5.45 17.69 10.21
C TYR A 88 3.99 17.77 10.68
N ASP A 89 3.07 17.29 9.83
CA ASP A 89 1.62 17.28 10.04
C ASP A 89 0.99 18.67 10.24
N ARG A 90 1.68 19.75 9.91
CA ARG A 90 1.15 21.11 9.86
C ARG A 90 1.03 21.60 8.41
N PRO A 91 0.03 22.40 8.08
CA PRO A 91 -0.07 23.05 6.77
C PRO A 91 1.20 23.85 6.46
N LEU A 92 1.47 24.04 5.18
CA LEU A 92 2.58 24.87 4.72
C LEU A 92 2.39 26.32 5.21
N ASN A 93 3.47 26.95 5.65
CA ASN A 93 3.49 28.40 5.85
C ASN A 93 3.63 29.13 4.49
N ALA A 94 3.53 30.45 4.49
CA ALA A 94 3.55 31.25 3.26
C ALA A 94 4.83 31.04 2.42
N THR A 95 5.98 30.90 3.06
CA THR A 95 7.25 30.67 2.37
C THR A 95 7.30 29.27 1.76
N GLU A 96 6.90 28.26 2.52
CA GLU A 96 6.83 26.87 2.04
C GLU A 96 5.84 26.74 0.88
N GLU A 97 4.68 27.39 0.97
CA GLU A 97 3.69 27.43 -0.11
C GLU A 97 4.26 28.09 -1.37
N GLN A 98 4.96 29.21 -1.22
CA GLN A 98 5.60 29.87 -2.36
C GLN A 98 6.67 28.98 -3.02
N MET A 99 7.48 28.29 -2.20
CA MET A 99 8.47 27.34 -2.73
C MET A 99 7.81 26.17 -3.48
N GLU A 100 6.69 25.68 -2.98
CA GLU A 100 5.95 24.58 -3.63
C GLU A 100 5.32 25.05 -4.94
N GLN A 101 4.77 26.27 -5.00
CA GLN A 101 4.27 26.86 -6.25
C GLN A 101 5.39 27.01 -7.29
N GLN A 102 6.56 27.51 -6.89
CA GLN A 102 7.72 27.59 -7.77
C GLN A 102 8.17 26.21 -8.27
N ARG A 103 8.14 25.20 -7.40
CA ARG A 103 8.47 23.82 -7.79
C ARG A 103 7.49 23.28 -8.86
N LEU A 104 6.20 23.53 -8.70
CA LEU A 104 5.19 23.15 -9.68
C LEU A 104 5.36 23.92 -11.00
N GLU A 105 5.70 25.20 -10.95
CA GLU A 105 6.01 26.02 -12.13
C GLU A 105 7.21 25.47 -12.90
N LEU A 106 8.28 25.07 -12.19
CA LEU A 106 9.43 24.43 -12.79
C LEU A 106 9.11 23.09 -13.47
N LEU A 107 8.11 22.34 -12.98
CA LEU A 107 7.64 21.14 -13.68
C LEU A 107 6.87 21.46 -14.96
N LEU A 108 6.18 22.61 -15.01
CA LEU A 108 5.49 23.07 -16.23
C LEU A 108 6.47 23.60 -17.28
N SER A 109 7.47 24.36 -16.86
CA SER A 109 8.43 25.01 -17.73
C SER A 109 9.55 24.10 -18.26
N ASP A 110 9.88 23.02 -17.50
CA ASP A 110 10.93 22.07 -17.85
C ASP A 110 10.39 20.64 -17.96
N PRO A 111 9.90 20.22 -19.13
CA PRO A 111 9.36 18.87 -19.34
C PRO A 111 10.35 17.74 -19.02
N SER A 112 11.66 18.00 -19.12
CA SER A 112 12.69 17.00 -18.83
C SER A 112 12.69 16.56 -17.37
N ARG A 113 12.18 17.40 -16.45
CA ARG A 113 12.02 17.04 -15.03
C ARG A 113 10.91 16.01 -14.85
N GLN A 114 9.80 16.17 -15.59
CA GLN A 114 8.71 15.19 -15.54
C GLN A 114 9.13 13.88 -16.20
N GLU A 115 9.85 13.94 -17.30
CA GLU A 115 10.37 12.75 -17.97
C GLU A 115 11.27 11.92 -17.04
N ARG A 116 12.26 12.53 -16.39
CA ARG A 116 13.11 11.84 -15.40
C ARG A 116 12.32 11.24 -14.23
N ARG A 117 11.25 11.90 -13.80
CA ARG A 117 10.37 11.36 -12.76
C ARG A 117 9.61 10.13 -13.25
N ARG A 118 9.06 10.20 -14.46
CA ARG A 118 8.38 9.08 -15.12
C ARG A 118 9.30 7.87 -15.26
N GLU A 119 10.52 8.08 -15.75
CA GLU A 119 11.53 7.03 -15.88
C GLU A 119 11.86 6.37 -14.53
N ASN A 120 12.01 7.16 -13.47
CA ASN A 120 12.24 6.63 -12.13
C ASN A 120 11.02 5.83 -11.62
N GLU A 121 9.80 6.34 -11.79
CA GLU A 121 8.57 5.65 -11.42
C GLU A 121 8.40 4.33 -12.20
N GLU A 122 8.70 4.32 -13.49
CA GLU A 122 8.67 3.11 -14.33
C GLU A 122 9.73 2.08 -13.89
N SER A 123 10.93 2.53 -13.53
CA SER A 123 11.99 1.66 -13.01
C SER A 123 11.59 1.05 -11.67
N ASP A 124 11.11 1.86 -10.72
CA ASP A 124 10.65 1.39 -9.41
C ASP A 124 9.46 0.42 -9.55
N PHE A 125 8.50 0.76 -10.41
CA PHE A 125 7.36 -0.10 -10.72
C PHE A 125 7.82 -1.44 -11.34
N GLY A 126 8.75 -1.39 -12.28
CA GLY A 126 9.33 -2.58 -12.90
C GLY A 126 9.95 -3.53 -11.88
N MET A 127 10.70 -2.98 -10.90
CA MET A 127 11.27 -3.76 -9.80
C MET A 127 10.17 -4.38 -8.92
N VAL A 128 9.18 -3.62 -8.50
CA VAL A 128 8.05 -4.13 -7.69
C VAL A 128 7.32 -5.24 -8.43
N MET A 129 7.02 -5.06 -9.72
CA MET A 129 6.34 -6.06 -10.55
C MET A 129 7.17 -7.33 -10.73
N LYS A 130 8.49 -7.20 -10.87
CA LYS A 130 9.42 -8.33 -10.93
C LYS A 130 9.34 -9.16 -9.64
N LEU A 131 9.47 -8.53 -8.48
CA LEU A 131 9.37 -9.19 -7.18
C LEU A 131 7.99 -9.82 -6.97
N LEU A 132 6.92 -9.10 -7.24
CA LEU A 132 5.55 -9.59 -7.09
C LEU A 132 5.29 -10.89 -7.89
N ARG A 133 5.82 -10.96 -9.11
CA ARG A 133 5.70 -12.16 -9.98
C ARG A 133 6.50 -13.34 -9.46
N MET A 134 7.55 -13.11 -8.67
CA MET A 134 8.37 -14.17 -8.08
C MET A 134 7.76 -14.75 -6.80
N LEU A 135 6.94 -14.00 -6.06
CA LEU A 135 6.40 -14.43 -4.77
C LEU A 135 5.74 -15.83 -4.80
N PRO A 136 4.96 -16.22 -5.83
CA PRO A 136 4.37 -17.55 -5.89
C PRO A 136 5.40 -18.69 -5.92
N SER A 137 6.56 -18.50 -6.53
CA SER A 137 7.63 -19.49 -6.61
C SER A 137 8.66 -19.36 -5.50
N ALA A 138 8.87 -18.15 -5.02
CA ALA A 138 9.85 -17.85 -3.96
C ALA A 138 9.45 -18.40 -2.59
N TYR A 139 8.15 -18.62 -2.37
CA TYR A 139 7.64 -19.03 -1.05
C TYR A 139 6.77 -20.28 -1.12
N LEU A 140 6.80 -21.02 0.00
CA LEU A 140 5.84 -22.06 0.34
C LEU A 140 4.82 -21.46 1.29
N TYR A 141 3.53 -21.55 0.93
CA TYR A 141 2.43 -20.99 1.69
C TYR A 141 1.67 -22.08 2.46
N LEU A 142 1.34 -21.80 3.72
CA LEU A 142 0.55 -22.67 4.58
C LEU A 142 -0.67 -21.90 5.10
N TYR A 143 -1.81 -22.51 5.00
CA TYR A 143 -3.04 -21.94 5.55
C TYR A 143 -2.97 -21.87 7.06
N ALA A 144 -3.25 -20.70 7.65
CA ALA A 144 -3.19 -20.43 9.08
C ALA A 144 -4.58 -20.11 9.68
N GLY A 145 -5.64 -20.28 8.89
CA GLY A 145 -7.02 -20.05 9.34
C GLY A 145 -7.57 -18.67 8.99
N PRO A 146 -8.83 -18.41 9.35
CA PRO A 146 -9.45 -17.11 9.14
C PRO A 146 -8.88 -16.06 10.10
N ALA A 147 -8.90 -14.80 9.65
CA ALA A 147 -8.56 -13.64 10.45
C ALA A 147 -9.57 -12.52 10.22
N GLN A 148 -9.58 -11.53 11.11
CA GLN A 148 -10.36 -10.31 10.95
C GLN A 148 -9.44 -9.24 10.30
N GLY A 149 -9.71 -8.89 9.07
CA GLY A 149 -9.06 -7.78 8.36
C GLY A 149 -9.84 -6.48 8.52
N ALA A 150 -9.29 -5.39 7.98
CA ALA A 150 -9.94 -4.07 8.02
C ALA A 150 -11.27 -4.04 7.24
N THR A 151 -11.40 -4.86 6.20
CA THR A 151 -12.57 -4.93 5.32
C THR A 151 -13.51 -6.09 5.65
N GLY A 152 -13.26 -6.82 6.75
CA GLY A 152 -14.04 -7.99 7.14
C GLY A 152 -13.18 -9.25 7.28
N ARG A 153 -13.83 -10.41 7.16
CA ARG A 153 -13.15 -11.69 7.25
C ARG A 153 -12.23 -11.94 6.08
N VAL A 154 -11.02 -12.38 6.38
CA VAL A 154 -9.98 -12.75 5.41
C VAL A 154 -9.40 -14.12 5.75
N GLU A 155 -8.73 -14.74 4.81
CA GLU A 155 -7.99 -15.97 5.00
C GLU A 155 -6.50 -15.66 5.13
N LYS A 156 -5.91 -16.15 6.21
CA LYS A 156 -4.52 -15.91 6.57
C LYS A 156 -3.64 -17.08 6.14
N PHE A 157 -2.49 -16.78 5.58
CA PHE A 157 -1.46 -17.74 5.22
C PHE A 157 -0.13 -17.28 5.82
N THR A 158 0.64 -18.22 6.34
CA THR A 158 2.05 -17.99 6.63
C THR A 158 2.89 -18.38 5.40
N PHE A 159 4.04 -17.74 5.23
CA PHE A 159 4.97 -18.11 4.19
C PHE A 159 6.41 -18.22 4.71
N ARG A 160 7.16 -19.09 4.08
CA ARG A 160 8.60 -19.26 4.27
C ARG A 160 9.30 -19.46 2.94
N PRO A 161 10.61 -19.19 2.85
CA PRO A 161 11.37 -19.42 1.63
C PRO A 161 11.18 -20.84 1.07
N ASN A 162 11.00 -20.93 -0.23
CA ASN A 162 11.03 -22.19 -0.95
C ASN A 162 12.48 -22.62 -1.20
N PRO A 163 12.94 -23.75 -0.67
CA PRO A 163 14.31 -24.21 -0.91
C PRO A 163 14.65 -24.45 -2.38
N GLY A 164 13.64 -24.68 -3.21
CA GLY A 164 13.80 -24.88 -4.65
C GLY A 164 13.85 -23.57 -5.46
N PHE A 165 13.69 -22.41 -4.81
CA PHE A 165 13.75 -21.13 -5.51
C PHE A 165 15.21 -20.67 -5.63
N SER A 166 15.62 -20.37 -6.88
CA SER A 166 16.91 -19.75 -7.17
C SER A 166 16.67 -18.32 -7.62
N PRO A 167 17.09 -17.30 -6.81
CA PRO A 167 16.90 -15.90 -7.19
C PRO A 167 17.74 -15.57 -8.42
N PRO A 168 17.13 -14.98 -9.49
CA PRO A 168 17.83 -14.70 -10.74
C PRO A 168 18.77 -13.50 -10.65
N ASP A 169 18.65 -12.67 -9.62
CA ASP A 169 19.40 -11.43 -9.45
C ASP A 169 19.55 -11.04 -7.96
N LEU A 170 20.32 -9.99 -7.72
CA LEU A 170 20.65 -9.52 -6.38
C LEU A 170 19.41 -9.06 -5.60
N GLU A 171 18.51 -8.31 -6.24
CA GLU A 171 17.33 -7.75 -5.58
C GLU A 171 16.39 -8.87 -5.07
N SER A 172 16.27 -9.95 -5.82
CA SER A 172 15.45 -11.10 -5.45
C SER A 172 16.06 -12.00 -4.39
N GLN A 173 17.35 -11.86 -4.06
CA GLN A 173 18.00 -12.62 -2.98
C GLN A 173 17.32 -12.38 -1.62
N ALA A 174 16.81 -11.18 -1.35
CA ALA A 174 16.09 -10.88 -0.12
C ALA A 174 14.89 -11.83 0.12
N LEU A 175 14.28 -12.37 -0.95
CA LEU A 175 13.15 -13.30 -0.85
C LEU A 175 13.56 -14.63 -0.20
N THR A 176 14.83 -15.03 -0.28
CA THR A 176 15.33 -16.29 0.31
C THR A 176 15.54 -16.20 1.83
N ALA A 177 15.47 -15.00 2.39
CA ALA A 177 15.70 -14.75 3.81
C ALA A 177 14.44 -14.27 4.55
N MET A 178 13.30 -14.11 3.85
CA MET A 178 12.10 -13.50 4.41
C MET A 178 11.05 -14.56 4.74
N THR A 179 10.44 -14.47 5.92
CA THR A 179 9.24 -15.19 6.31
C THR A 179 8.15 -14.20 6.68
N GLY A 180 6.90 -14.65 6.73
CA GLY A 180 5.83 -13.74 7.10
C GLY A 180 4.43 -14.29 6.91
N GLU A 181 3.51 -13.36 6.68
CA GLU A 181 2.10 -13.63 6.53
C GLU A 181 1.53 -12.89 5.33
N ILE A 182 0.58 -13.53 4.66
CA ILE A 182 -0.26 -12.91 3.64
C ILE A 182 -1.72 -13.16 3.96
N TRP A 183 -2.54 -12.12 3.92
CA TRP A 183 -3.97 -12.17 4.20
C TRP A 183 -4.74 -11.88 2.92
N ILE A 184 -5.73 -12.70 2.63
CA ILE A 184 -6.45 -12.68 1.35
C ILE A 184 -7.95 -12.61 1.61
N ASP A 185 -8.61 -11.65 0.96
CA ASP A 185 -10.05 -11.72 0.71
C ASP A 185 -10.28 -12.80 -0.35
N ALA A 186 -10.74 -13.97 0.08
CA ALA A 186 -10.91 -15.13 -0.79
C ALA A 186 -12.05 -14.94 -1.81
N ALA A 187 -13.04 -14.09 -1.52
CA ALA A 187 -14.16 -13.85 -2.42
C ALA A 187 -13.77 -12.99 -3.62
N GLN A 188 -12.81 -12.08 -3.43
CA GLN A 188 -12.32 -11.20 -4.48
C GLN A 188 -10.92 -11.59 -4.98
N GLU A 189 -10.29 -12.58 -4.35
CA GLU A 189 -8.90 -12.99 -4.58
C GLU A 189 -7.95 -11.77 -4.54
N ARG A 190 -8.10 -10.94 -3.47
CA ARG A 190 -7.28 -9.74 -3.25
C ARG A 190 -6.42 -9.91 -2.01
N VAL A 191 -5.18 -9.46 -2.11
CA VAL A 191 -4.29 -9.36 -0.96
C VAL A 191 -4.69 -8.15 -0.12
N THR A 192 -5.12 -8.38 1.12
CA THR A 192 -5.49 -7.30 2.05
C THR A 192 -4.32 -6.85 2.92
N ARG A 193 -3.39 -7.79 3.21
CA ARG A 193 -2.17 -7.54 3.98
C ARG A 193 -1.05 -8.48 3.55
N LEU A 194 0.14 -7.94 3.44
CA LEU A 194 1.39 -8.68 3.31
C LEU A 194 2.35 -8.18 4.39
N GLU A 195 2.87 -9.08 5.21
CA GLU A 195 3.88 -8.77 6.22
C GLU A 195 5.05 -9.72 6.07
N GLY A 196 6.26 -9.17 6.00
CA GLY A 196 7.49 -9.95 5.83
C GLY A 196 8.58 -9.50 6.79
N HIS A 197 9.36 -10.46 7.30
CA HIS A 197 10.47 -10.25 8.23
C HIS A 197 11.72 -10.97 7.74
N LEU A 198 12.84 -10.25 7.67
CA LEU A 198 14.14 -10.81 7.36
C LEU A 198 14.66 -11.62 8.56
N GLN A 199 14.78 -12.94 8.40
CA GLN A 199 15.21 -13.86 9.44
C GLN A 199 16.73 -13.97 9.55
N GLN A 200 17.44 -13.64 8.49
CA GLN A 200 18.89 -13.67 8.40
C GLN A 200 19.41 -12.51 7.56
N ASP A 201 20.67 -12.24 7.72
CA ASP A 201 21.39 -11.30 6.86
C ASP A 201 21.36 -11.78 5.41
N THR A 202 21.22 -10.84 4.49
CA THR A 202 21.27 -11.11 3.04
C THR A 202 22.40 -10.32 2.43
N ASP A 203 23.42 -11.04 1.95
CA ASP A 203 24.58 -10.43 1.32
C ASP A 203 24.36 -10.24 -0.18
N TYR A 204 24.71 -9.09 -0.69
CA TYR A 204 24.67 -8.74 -2.11
C TYR A 204 26.10 -8.70 -2.65
N GLY A 205 26.35 -9.44 -3.73
CA GLY A 205 27.67 -9.47 -4.36
C GLY A 205 28.76 -9.92 -3.38
N TRP A 206 28.55 -11.05 -2.68
CA TRP A 206 29.51 -11.65 -1.75
C TRP A 206 29.82 -10.74 -0.54
N GLY A 207 28.84 -9.89 -0.15
CA GLY A 207 29.01 -8.92 0.94
C GLY A 207 29.79 -7.66 0.57
N VAL A 208 30.37 -7.60 -0.62
CA VAL A 208 31.17 -6.45 -1.08
C VAL A 208 30.28 -5.32 -1.60
N LEU A 209 29.20 -5.65 -2.34
CA LEU A 209 28.31 -4.66 -2.91
C LEU A 209 27.28 -4.13 -1.92
N GLY A 210 26.82 -4.97 -1.01
CA GLY A 210 25.86 -4.57 0.00
C GLY A 210 25.40 -5.72 0.89
N LYS A 211 24.67 -5.36 1.94
CA LYS A 211 24.08 -6.29 2.89
C LYS A 211 22.80 -5.73 3.45
N LEU A 212 21.74 -6.55 3.49
CA LEU A 212 20.54 -6.31 4.31
C LEU A 212 20.72 -7.01 5.66
N ASP A 213 20.60 -6.27 6.75
CA ASP A 213 20.71 -6.85 8.07
C ASP A 213 19.41 -7.57 8.46
N LYS A 214 19.53 -8.69 9.16
CA LYS A 214 18.40 -9.40 9.77
C LYS A 214 17.56 -8.48 10.66
N GLY A 215 16.29 -8.83 10.89
CA GLY A 215 15.36 -8.05 11.71
C GLY A 215 14.65 -6.94 10.94
N GLY A 216 15.02 -6.70 9.67
CA GLY A 216 14.24 -5.82 8.80
C GLY A 216 12.84 -6.38 8.54
N TRP A 217 11.86 -5.50 8.35
CA TRP A 217 10.48 -5.89 8.10
C TRP A 217 9.77 -4.94 7.14
N ILE A 218 8.71 -5.45 6.52
CA ILE A 218 7.81 -4.72 5.62
C ILE A 218 6.38 -5.11 5.91
N VAL A 219 5.47 -4.13 5.87
CA VAL A 219 4.02 -4.34 5.95
C VAL A 219 3.35 -3.52 4.85
N ILE A 220 2.49 -4.18 4.07
CA ILE A 220 1.65 -3.57 3.05
C ILE A 220 0.21 -3.90 3.38
N GLU A 221 -0.66 -2.90 3.48
CA GLU A 221 -2.10 -3.06 3.68
C GLU A 221 -2.85 -2.40 2.54
N GLN A 222 -3.84 -3.10 2.01
CA GLN A 222 -4.72 -2.62 0.96
C GLN A 222 -6.15 -2.48 1.46
N ALA A 223 -6.91 -1.58 0.85
CA ALA A 223 -8.33 -1.40 1.08
C ALA A 223 -9.08 -1.25 -0.24
N ASP A 224 -10.34 -1.66 -0.26
CA ASP A 224 -11.28 -1.29 -1.32
C ASP A 224 -11.65 0.19 -1.12
N VAL A 225 -11.27 1.02 -2.06
CA VAL A 225 -11.52 2.47 -2.03
C VAL A 225 -12.81 2.86 -2.74
N GLY A 226 -13.65 1.87 -3.04
CA GLY A 226 -14.93 1.99 -3.73
C GLY A 226 -14.89 1.37 -5.12
N GLY A 227 -16.04 0.82 -5.55
CA GLY A 227 -16.17 0.21 -6.87
C GLY A 227 -15.29 -1.02 -7.11
N ARG A 228 -14.90 -1.73 -6.06
CA ARG A 228 -13.95 -2.85 -6.09
C ARG A 228 -12.55 -2.46 -6.56
N GLN A 229 -12.20 -1.18 -6.38
CA GLN A 229 -10.86 -0.66 -6.66
C GLN A 229 -10.00 -0.81 -5.40
N TRP A 230 -9.10 -1.78 -5.42
CA TRP A 230 -8.17 -2.01 -4.31
C TRP A 230 -6.91 -1.17 -4.49
N ARG A 231 -6.53 -0.46 -3.43
CA ARG A 231 -5.35 0.41 -3.40
C ARG A 231 -4.59 0.22 -2.09
N ILE A 232 -3.30 0.49 -2.11
CA ILE A 232 -2.49 0.51 -0.90
C ILE A 232 -3.01 1.63 0.02
N ALA A 233 -3.44 1.24 1.22
CA ALA A 233 -3.86 2.19 2.26
C ALA A 233 -2.70 2.51 3.20
N ARG A 234 -1.81 1.54 3.42
CA ARG A 234 -0.64 1.70 4.30
C ARG A 234 0.54 0.88 3.81
N PHE A 235 1.69 1.49 3.85
CA PHE A 235 2.98 0.85 3.65
C PHE A 235 3.90 1.21 4.82
N LYS A 236 4.54 0.21 5.42
CA LYS A 236 5.54 0.40 6.45
C LYS A 236 6.75 -0.45 6.14
N MET A 237 7.94 0.11 6.37
CA MET A 237 9.18 -0.62 6.17
C MET A 237 10.24 -0.11 7.14
N GLN A 238 10.94 -1.05 7.77
CA GLN A 238 12.16 -0.80 8.52
C GLN A 238 13.23 -1.78 8.05
N MET A 239 14.30 -1.25 7.50
CA MET A 239 15.43 -2.06 7.01
C MET A 239 16.74 -1.33 7.19
N ASN A 240 17.79 -2.07 7.52
CA ASN A 240 19.17 -1.58 7.52
C ASN A 240 19.88 -2.15 6.29
N LEU A 241 20.29 -1.27 5.41
CA LEU A 241 21.02 -1.59 4.20
C LEU A 241 22.44 -1.04 4.31
N ARG A 242 23.43 -1.89 4.21
CA ARG A 242 24.82 -1.50 4.02
C ARG A 242 25.19 -1.60 2.55
N ILE A 243 25.74 -0.51 2.01
CA ILE A 243 26.27 -0.46 0.64
C ILE A 243 27.71 0.04 0.75
N LEU A 244 28.65 -0.83 0.43
CA LEU A 244 30.09 -0.56 0.61
C LEU A 244 30.37 -0.10 2.06
N PHE A 245 30.76 1.17 2.23
CA PHE A 245 31.10 1.77 3.52
C PHE A 245 29.96 2.61 4.14
N LYS A 246 28.76 2.63 3.51
CA LYS A 246 27.62 3.44 3.97
C LYS A 246 26.51 2.56 4.49
N THR A 247 26.02 2.85 5.69
CA THR A 247 24.81 2.26 6.22
C THR A 247 23.64 3.21 5.97
N LYS A 248 22.58 2.71 5.36
CA LYS A 248 21.31 3.42 5.17
C LYS A 248 20.25 2.72 6.00
N ASN A 249 19.77 3.41 7.03
CA ASN A 249 18.61 2.97 7.78
C ASN A 249 17.37 3.51 7.07
N ILE A 250 16.51 2.61 6.65
CA ILE A 250 15.21 2.91 6.07
C ILE A 250 14.19 2.67 7.17
N ASP A 251 13.47 3.70 7.54
CA ASP A 251 12.35 3.64 8.48
C ASP A 251 11.29 4.60 7.90
N THR A 252 10.24 4.02 7.33
CA THR A 252 9.21 4.80 6.66
C THR A 252 7.83 4.21 6.92
N THR A 253 6.88 5.11 7.14
CA THR A 253 5.45 4.82 7.12
C THR A 253 4.81 5.71 6.08
N GLU A 254 4.08 5.10 5.16
CA GLU A 254 3.27 5.79 4.15
C GLU A 254 1.80 5.43 4.38
N GLU A 255 0.95 6.44 4.42
CA GLU A 255 -0.49 6.30 4.56
C GLU A 255 -1.16 7.02 3.39
N MET A 256 -1.96 6.26 2.63
CA MET A 256 -2.70 6.76 1.48
C MET A 256 -4.18 6.83 1.84
N THR A 257 -4.75 8.01 1.77
CA THR A 257 -6.11 8.28 2.21
C THR A 257 -6.85 9.17 1.21
N GLN A 258 -8.16 9.31 1.38
CA GLN A 258 -9.01 10.19 0.57
C GLN A 258 -8.91 9.87 -0.93
N TYR A 259 -8.88 8.59 -1.26
CA TYR A 259 -8.93 8.16 -2.64
C TYR A 259 -10.19 8.63 -3.34
N ALA A 260 -10.03 9.19 -4.53
CA ALA A 260 -11.12 9.56 -5.42
C ALA A 260 -10.67 9.39 -6.87
N PRO A 261 -11.58 9.09 -7.81
CA PRO A 261 -11.22 8.99 -9.22
C PRO A 261 -10.58 10.27 -9.74
N ALA A 262 -9.58 10.12 -10.60
CA ALA A 262 -9.03 11.19 -11.43
C ALA A 262 -9.52 11.03 -12.87
N PRO A 263 -9.57 12.11 -13.68
CA PRO A 263 -9.95 12.03 -15.09
C PRO A 263 -9.03 11.09 -15.88
N VAL A 264 -9.63 10.19 -16.63
CA VAL A 264 -8.91 9.26 -17.51
C VAL A 264 -8.20 10.03 -18.64
N GLY A 265 -6.97 9.65 -18.95
CA GLY A 265 -6.19 10.29 -20.01
C GLY A 265 -5.65 11.69 -19.66
N MET A 266 -5.78 12.11 -18.39
CA MET A 266 -5.22 13.38 -17.93
C MET A 266 -3.69 13.38 -18.07
N GLY A 267 -3.14 14.44 -18.68
CA GLY A 267 -1.71 14.69 -18.71
C GLY A 267 -1.22 15.41 -17.44
N TYR A 268 0.10 15.34 -17.20
CA TYR A 268 0.71 15.94 -16.01
C TYR A 268 0.50 17.47 -15.90
N ARG A 269 0.39 18.18 -17.01
CA ARG A 269 0.15 19.65 -17.01
C ARG A 269 -1.20 19.99 -16.41
N GLN A 270 -2.26 19.31 -16.85
CA GLN A 270 -3.61 19.47 -16.31
C GLN A 270 -3.67 19.10 -14.82
N ALA A 271 -2.97 18.02 -14.44
CA ALA A 271 -2.88 17.62 -13.03
C ALA A 271 -2.19 18.68 -12.17
N ILE A 272 -1.13 19.33 -12.66
CA ILE A 272 -0.49 20.45 -11.94
C ILE A 272 -1.46 21.62 -11.77
N GLU A 273 -2.21 21.98 -12.80
CA GLU A 273 -3.21 23.06 -12.73
C GLU A 273 -4.29 22.74 -11.68
N MET A 274 -4.81 21.50 -11.68
CA MET A 274 -5.75 21.05 -10.65
C MET A 274 -5.16 21.13 -9.24
N LEU A 275 -3.91 20.72 -9.06
CA LEU A 275 -3.23 20.77 -7.77
C LEU A 275 -3.00 22.23 -7.31
N ARG A 276 -2.74 23.17 -8.23
CA ARG A 276 -2.57 24.59 -7.93
C ARG A 276 -3.87 25.27 -7.55
N ALA A 277 -4.99 24.90 -8.18
CA ALA A 277 -6.31 25.46 -7.89
C ALA A 277 -6.83 25.09 -6.48
N GLY A 278 -6.22 24.10 -5.80
CA GLY A 278 -6.63 23.66 -4.47
C GLY A 278 -7.93 22.84 -4.47
N PRO A 279 -8.42 22.44 -3.28
CA PRO A 279 -9.62 21.58 -3.15
C PRO A 279 -10.92 22.19 -3.73
N GLY A 280 -10.99 23.51 -3.93
CA GLY A 280 -12.17 24.20 -4.48
C GLY A 280 -12.23 24.26 -6.00
N GLY A 281 -11.12 24.02 -6.72
CA GLY A 281 -11.08 24.19 -8.20
C GLY A 281 -11.69 23.04 -9.00
N ALA A 282 -11.86 21.88 -8.39
CA ALA A 282 -12.36 20.67 -9.08
C ALA A 282 -13.86 20.68 -9.42
N ALA A 283 -14.65 21.63 -8.90
CA ALA A 283 -16.09 21.69 -9.10
C ALA A 283 -16.52 22.56 -10.30
N GLN A 284 -15.63 23.29 -10.96
CA GLN A 284 -15.99 24.25 -12.02
C GLN A 284 -15.73 23.75 -13.45
N GLY A 285 -15.15 22.55 -13.65
CA GLY A 285 -14.83 22.01 -14.97
C GLY A 285 -15.84 21.03 -15.57
N ALA A 286 -16.97 20.76 -14.91
CA ALA A 286 -18.03 19.86 -15.39
C ALA A 286 -19.32 20.65 -15.63
N ARG A 287 -19.34 21.49 -16.67
CA ARG A 287 -20.56 21.99 -17.30
C ARG A 287 -20.47 21.83 -18.80
#